data_58df04fa5e948de279a2251923a9eb8b
#
_entry.id   58df04fa5e948de279a2251923a9eb8b
#
_cell.length_a   1.000
_cell.length_b   1.000
_cell.length_c   1.000
_cell.angle_alpha   90.00
_cell.angle_beta   90.00
_cell.angle_gamma   90.00
#
_symmetry.space_group_name_H-M   'P 1'
#
loop_
_entity.id
_entity.type
_entity.pdbx_description
1 polymer ?
#
loop_
_entity_poly.entity_id
_entity_poly.type
_entity_poly.pdbx_seq_one_letter_code
_entity_poly.pdbx_strand_id
1 'polypeptide(L)'
;MEESTLKYWKDAGHVARRTLEAMKLELTPGKTFHEVIESAERYIHRHGGKPAFPGTIAVNDLAAHFTTDHAVNQVEGWDGEMVLQKGDCVKIDFGVHIKGHIADNALTFEVGNGNEHTEQIKAAKEARDAAIEMMHPGTPWYKVGQAAAQPSLDAGFQPIRNLCGHQLKPWELHAGVSVPSYACGPDNQGFKGVVEEGGIYAIEPFNTTGSSGMIKNLGNPNSSNIYRITGMTTSRKARAKGQLKPLGAQMARNLEERYSTLPFAERWAYPMLEKPFPDADEASRQSKWRALVKKLISIR
;
A
#
# COMPACT_ATOMS: atom_id res chain seq x y z
N MET A 1 -23.67 9.56 5.61
CA MET A 1 -23.13 9.35 4.23
C MET A 1 -24.29 9.05 3.30
N GLU A 2 -24.32 9.68 2.10
CA GLU A 2 -25.38 9.39 1.12
C GLU A 2 -25.27 7.93 0.60
N GLU A 3 -26.42 7.31 0.34
CA GLU A 3 -26.48 5.92 -0.09
C GLU A 3 -25.73 5.65 -1.42
N SER A 4 -25.79 6.62 -2.34
CA SER A 4 -25.05 6.60 -3.60
C SER A 4 -23.51 6.56 -3.40
N THR A 5 -23.02 7.27 -2.40
CA THR A 5 -21.60 7.32 -2.04
C THR A 5 -21.16 6.01 -1.35
N LEU A 6 -21.97 5.49 -0.44
CA LEU A 6 -21.72 4.22 0.23
C LEU A 6 -21.62 3.06 -0.77
N LYS A 7 -22.39 3.11 -1.87
CA LYS A 7 -22.32 2.10 -2.93
C LYS A 7 -20.91 1.98 -3.53
N TYR A 8 -20.22 3.09 -3.82
CA TYR A 8 -18.88 3.04 -4.41
C TYR A 8 -17.85 2.42 -3.46
N TRP A 9 -17.96 2.68 -2.15
CA TRP A 9 -17.12 2.01 -1.14
C TRP A 9 -17.37 0.51 -1.12
N LYS A 10 -18.62 0.07 -1.14
CA LYS A 10 -19.00 -1.35 -1.18
C LYS A 10 -18.51 -2.02 -2.46
N ASP A 11 -18.72 -1.40 -3.61
CA ASP A 11 -18.28 -1.93 -4.90
C ASP A 11 -16.75 -2.07 -4.94
N ALA A 12 -16.00 -1.08 -4.45
CA ALA A 12 -14.54 -1.18 -4.31
C ALA A 12 -14.11 -2.35 -3.41
N GLY A 13 -14.79 -2.50 -2.26
CA GLY A 13 -14.55 -3.61 -1.33
C GLY A 13 -14.86 -4.98 -1.94
N HIS A 14 -15.92 -5.09 -2.74
CA HIS A 14 -16.24 -6.34 -3.45
C HIS A 14 -15.15 -6.72 -4.47
N VAL A 15 -14.67 -5.76 -5.26
CA VAL A 15 -13.57 -6.01 -6.20
C VAL A 15 -12.30 -6.39 -5.46
N ALA A 16 -11.97 -5.69 -4.36
CA ALA A 16 -10.79 -5.97 -3.57
C ALA A 16 -10.83 -7.40 -2.98
N ARG A 17 -11.95 -7.79 -2.35
CA ARG A 17 -12.11 -9.13 -1.81
C ARG A 17 -11.94 -10.22 -2.88
N ARG A 18 -12.60 -10.06 -4.04
CA ARG A 18 -12.47 -11.03 -5.16
C ARG A 18 -11.05 -11.09 -5.70
N THR A 19 -10.33 -9.97 -5.69
CA THR A 19 -8.92 -9.96 -6.08
C THR A 19 -8.07 -10.75 -5.11
N LEU A 20 -8.27 -10.61 -3.79
CA LEU A 20 -7.56 -11.40 -2.78
C LEU A 20 -7.84 -12.91 -2.93
N GLU A 21 -9.10 -13.28 -3.17
CA GLU A 21 -9.49 -14.68 -3.41
C GLU A 21 -8.80 -15.26 -4.65
N ALA A 22 -8.68 -14.47 -5.73
CA ALA A 22 -7.97 -14.87 -6.94
C ALA A 22 -6.46 -14.98 -6.71
N MET A 23 -5.86 -14.02 -5.98
CA MET A 23 -4.42 -14.02 -5.70
C MET A 23 -3.98 -15.22 -4.86
N LYS A 24 -4.84 -15.75 -4.00
CA LYS A 24 -4.55 -17.00 -3.27
C LYS A 24 -4.15 -18.14 -4.20
N LEU A 25 -4.75 -18.22 -5.39
CA LEU A 25 -4.45 -19.24 -6.39
C LEU A 25 -3.19 -18.94 -7.21
N GLU A 26 -2.78 -17.67 -7.23
CA GLU A 26 -1.60 -17.21 -7.94
C GLU A 26 -0.28 -17.37 -7.14
N LEU A 27 -0.37 -17.53 -5.81
CA LEU A 27 0.78 -17.67 -4.93
C LEU A 27 1.34 -19.08 -4.95
N THR A 28 2.02 -19.42 -6.04
CA THR A 28 2.65 -20.73 -6.24
C THR A 28 4.17 -20.61 -6.33
N PRO A 29 4.93 -21.62 -5.86
CA PRO A 29 6.38 -21.61 -6.01
C PRO A 29 6.80 -21.42 -7.46
N GLY A 30 7.86 -20.64 -7.69
CA GLY A 30 8.40 -20.33 -9.01
C GLY A 30 7.79 -19.10 -9.69
N LYS A 31 6.68 -18.54 -9.17
CA LYS A 31 6.18 -17.25 -9.68
C LYS A 31 7.02 -16.09 -9.18
N THR A 32 7.28 -15.14 -10.06
CA THR A 32 7.95 -13.90 -9.71
C THR A 32 7.00 -12.95 -8.95
N PHE A 33 7.56 -12.11 -8.10
CA PHE A 33 6.79 -11.06 -7.42
C PHE A 33 6.08 -10.14 -8.41
N HIS A 34 6.74 -9.85 -9.54
CA HIS A 34 6.19 -9.02 -10.59
C HIS A 34 4.92 -9.65 -11.21
N GLU A 35 4.96 -10.94 -11.57
CA GLU A 35 3.80 -11.65 -12.12
C GLU A 35 2.60 -11.62 -11.18
N VAL A 36 2.84 -11.78 -9.88
CA VAL A 36 1.78 -11.74 -8.86
C VAL A 36 1.15 -10.36 -8.77
N ILE A 37 1.97 -9.31 -8.64
CA ILE A 37 1.47 -7.92 -8.55
C ILE A 37 0.68 -7.54 -9.81
N GLU A 38 1.24 -7.80 -10.99
CA GLU A 38 0.56 -7.50 -12.24
C GLU A 38 -0.74 -8.29 -12.42
N SER A 39 -0.77 -9.53 -11.94
CA SER A 39 -1.99 -10.34 -11.97
C SER A 39 -3.09 -9.69 -11.11
N ALA A 40 -2.75 -9.21 -9.90
CA ALA A 40 -3.68 -8.49 -9.04
C ALA A 40 -4.20 -7.21 -9.71
N GLU A 41 -3.31 -6.38 -10.25
CA GLU A 41 -3.68 -5.13 -10.92
C GLU A 41 -4.56 -5.37 -12.16
N ARG A 42 -4.24 -6.37 -12.97
CA ARG A 42 -5.08 -6.78 -14.11
C ARG A 42 -6.44 -7.28 -13.67
N TYR A 43 -6.51 -8.04 -12.57
CA TYR A 43 -7.76 -8.53 -12.03
C TYR A 43 -8.67 -7.38 -11.56
N ILE A 44 -8.11 -6.40 -10.85
CA ILE A 44 -8.81 -5.18 -10.42
C ILE A 44 -9.43 -4.46 -11.63
N HIS A 45 -8.64 -4.23 -12.68
CA HIS A 45 -9.12 -3.56 -13.89
C HIS A 45 -10.24 -4.35 -14.60
N ARG A 46 -10.11 -5.65 -14.73
CA ARG A 46 -11.12 -6.51 -15.38
C ARG A 46 -12.46 -6.50 -14.63
N HIS A 47 -12.45 -6.22 -13.33
CA HIS A 47 -13.66 -6.19 -12.50
C HIS A 47 -14.19 -4.78 -12.24
N GLY A 48 -13.76 -3.81 -13.03
CA GLY A 48 -14.30 -2.44 -13.03
C GLY A 48 -13.73 -1.52 -11.94
N GLY A 49 -12.75 -1.98 -11.17
CA GLY A 49 -11.97 -1.14 -10.26
C GLY A 49 -10.76 -0.51 -10.93
N LYS A 50 -10.08 0.35 -10.20
CA LYS A 50 -8.74 0.84 -10.53
C LYS A 50 -7.86 0.71 -9.30
N PRO A 51 -6.55 0.43 -9.43
CA PRO A 51 -5.64 0.45 -8.30
C PRO A 51 -5.63 1.82 -7.62
N ALA A 52 -5.83 1.84 -6.30
CA ALA A 52 -5.75 3.06 -5.49
C ALA A 52 -4.30 3.38 -5.10
N PHE A 53 -3.46 2.38 -5.11
CA PHE A 53 -2.01 2.45 -4.98
C PHE A 53 -1.40 1.21 -5.64
N PRO A 54 -0.08 1.22 -5.94
CA PRO A 54 0.58 0.06 -6.54
C PRO A 54 0.43 -1.18 -5.67
N GLY A 55 0.07 -2.31 -6.28
CA GLY A 55 0.12 -3.57 -5.56
C GLY A 55 1.50 -3.79 -4.97
N THR A 56 1.55 -4.18 -3.71
CA THR A 56 2.79 -4.51 -3.01
C THR A 56 2.82 -5.99 -2.64
N ILE A 57 4.01 -6.55 -2.62
CA ILE A 57 4.28 -7.92 -2.20
C ILE A 57 5.46 -7.90 -1.24
N ALA A 58 5.28 -8.46 -0.08
CA ALA A 58 6.31 -8.50 0.94
C ALA A 58 6.48 -9.95 1.43
N VAL A 59 7.68 -10.48 1.35
CA VAL A 59 7.97 -11.87 1.62
C VAL A 59 8.89 -11.98 2.82
N ASN A 60 8.56 -12.87 3.75
CA ASN A 60 9.34 -13.16 4.96
C ASN A 60 9.66 -11.87 5.74
N ASP A 61 10.94 -11.48 5.82
CA ASP A 61 11.42 -10.31 6.55
C ASP A 61 11.02 -8.96 5.95
N LEU A 62 10.61 -8.94 4.69
CA LEU A 62 10.00 -7.74 4.12
C LEU A 62 8.62 -7.55 4.77
N ALA A 63 8.40 -6.42 5.41
CA ALA A 63 7.15 -6.18 6.12
C ALA A 63 6.05 -5.64 5.20
N ALA A 64 6.33 -4.56 4.44
CA ALA A 64 5.35 -3.84 3.64
C ALA A 64 6.00 -2.93 2.59
N HIS A 65 5.18 -2.28 1.75
CA HIS A 65 5.51 -1.19 0.84
C HIS A 65 6.52 -1.53 -0.27
N PHE A 66 6.74 -2.80 -0.55
CA PHE A 66 7.57 -3.19 -1.67
C PHE A 66 6.73 -3.48 -2.91
N THR A 67 7.04 -2.81 -4.02
CA THR A 67 6.50 -3.13 -5.34
C THR A 67 7.63 -3.31 -6.35
N THR A 68 7.41 -4.13 -7.36
CA THR A 68 8.41 -4.41 -8.37
C THR A 68 8.48 -3.29 -9.42
N ASP A 69 9.65 -3.15 -10.05
CA ASP A 69 9.87 -2.33 -11.22
C ASP A 69 10.32 -3.23 -12.38
N HIS A 70 10.16 -2.77 -13.62
CA HIS A 70 10.58 -3.51 -14.81
C HIS A 70 12.08 -3.82 -14.85
N ALA A 71 12.90 -2.97 -14.25
CA ALA A 71 14.37 -3.04 -14.34
C ALA A 71 15.06 -3.55 -13.09
N VAL A 72 14.37 -3.76 -11.99
CA VAL A 72 15.00 -4.08 -10.71
C VAL A 72 14.60 -5.48 -10.25
N ASN A 73 15.49 -6.43 -10.47
CA ASN A 73 15.38 -7.79 -9.93
C ASN A 73 15.99 -7.92 -8.53
N GLN A 74 16.35 -6.81 -7.88
CA GLN A 74 16.99 -6.80 -6.56
C GLN A 74 16.46 -5.63 -5.71
N VAL A 75 16.29 -5.88 -4.43
CA VAL A 75 16.02 -4.86 -3.41
C VAL A 75 17.32 -4.53 -2.71
N GLU A 76 17.70 -3.26 -2.66
CA GLU A 76 18.90 -2.83 -1.93
C GLU A 76 18.80 -3.23 -0.45
N GLY A 77 19.76 -4.00 0.02
CA GLY A 77 19.81 -4.50 1.40
C GLY A 77 18.99 -5.78 1.66
N TRP A 78 18.51 -6.43 0.60
CA TRP A 78 17.85 -7.74 0.67
C TRP A 78 18.39 -8.68 -0.41
N ASP A 79 18.89 -9.83 0.01
CA ASP A 79 19.57 -10.80 -0.87
C ASP A 79 18.60 -11.88 -1.40
N GLY A 80 17.31 -11.80 -1.03
CA GLY A 80 16.29 -12.77 -1.42
C GLY A 80 15.99 -12.72 -2.91
N GLU A 81 15.65 -13.87 -3.47
CA GLU A 81 15.15 -13.96 -4.83
C GLU A 81 13.75 -13.38 -4.94
N MET A 82 13.46 -12.65 -6.02
CA MET A 82 12.13 -12.12 -6.30
C MET A 82 11.20 -13.17 -6.96
N VAL A 83 11.35 -14.41 -6.51
CA VAL A 83 10.58 -15.58 -6.95
C VAL A 83 10.07 -16.29 -5.70
N LEU A 84 8.78 -16.58 -5.67
CA LEU A 84 8.15 -17.27 -4.56
C LEU A 84 8.71 -18.68 -4.37
N GLN A 85 9.05 -18.99 -3.13
CA GLN A 85 9.51 -20.30 -2.70
C GLN A 85 8.44 -20.99 -1.84
N LYS A 86 8.47 -22.32 -1.81
CA LYS A 86 7.61 -23.07 -0.89
C LYS A 86 7.96 -22.73 0.57
N GLY A 87 6.95 -22.42 1.37
CA GLY A 87 7.11 -22.04 2.77
C GLY A 87 7.23 -20.52 2.99
N ASP A 88 7.33 -19.71 1.92
CA ASP A 88 7.36 -18.25 2.08
C ASP A 88 6.10 -17.72 2.76
N CYS A 89 6.30 -16.81 3.70
CA CYS A 89 5.25 -15.99 4.32
C CYS A 89 5.04 -14.74 3.47
N VAL A 90 4.01 -14.72 2.65
CA VAL A 90 3.76 -13.66 1.67
C VAL A 90 2.62 -12.76 2.11
N LYS A 91 2.89 -11.46 2.22
CA LYS A 91 1.90 -10.40 2.40
C LYS A 91 1.65 -9.75 1.06
N ILE A 92 0.41 -9.78 0.60
CA ILE A 92 -0.04 -9.02 -0.58
C ILE A 92 -0.95 -7.91 -0.09
N ASP A 93 -0.68 -6.71 -0.56
CA ASP A 93 -1.42 -5.53 -0.21
C ASP A 93 -1.69 -4.71 -1.47
N PHE A 94 -2.95 -4.33 -1.66
CA PHE A 94 -3.38 -3.48 -2.76
C PHE A 94 -4.66 -2.70 -2.42
N GLY A 95 -4.75 -1.51 -2.96
CA GLY A 95 -5.96 -0.71 -2.91
C GLY A 95 -6.76 -0.82 -4.19
N VAL A 96 -8.08 -0.81 -4.05
CA VAL A 96 -9.01 -0.68 -5.16
C VAL A 96 -9.80 0.60 -4.99
N HIS A 97 -10.00 1.37 -6.04
CA HIS A 97 -10.95 2.47 -5.99
C HIS A 97 -11.99 2.42 -7.10
N ILE A 98 -13.20 2.89 -6.78
CA ILE A 98 -14.26 3.20 -7.73
C ILE A 98 -14.63 4.68 -7.54
N LYS A 99 -14.38 5.48 -8.56
CA LYS A 99 -14.58 6.95 -8.49
C LYS A 99 -13.90 7.62 -7.29
N GLY A 100 -12.70 7.13 -6.92
CA GLY A 100 -11.93 7.64 -5.79
C GLY A 100 -12.26 7.04 -4.43
N HIS A 101 -13.32 6.26 -4.28
CA HIS A 101 -13.70 5.58 -3.04
C HIS A 101 -12.85 4.33 -2.88
N ILE A 102 -11.98 4.30 -1.88
CA ILE A 102 -10.88 3.37 -1.74
C ILE A 102 -11.24 2.22 -0.80
N ALA A 103 -11.06 0.99 -1.26
CA ALA A 103 -10.95 -0.18 -0.40
C ALA A 103 -9.47 -0.58 -0.33
N ASP A 104 -8.92 -0.54 0.87
CA ASP A 104 -7.55 -0.91 1.19
C ASP A 104 -7.55 -2.31 1.78
N ASN A 105 -6.77 -3.24 1.23
CA ASN A 105 -6.84 -4.66 1.60
C ASN A 105 -5.49 -5.33 1.53
N ALA A 106 -5.16 -6.03 2.60
CA ALA A 106 -3.99 -6.90 2.65
C ALA A 106 -4.33 -8.27 3.24
N LEU A 107 -3.64 -9.30 2.79
CA LEU A 107 -3.66 -10.62 3.39
C LEU A 107 -2.28 -11.26 3.37
N THR A 108 -2.05 -12.10 4.37
CA THR A 108 -0.86 -12.94 4.47
C THR A 108 -1.21 -14.37 4.11
N PHE A 109 -0.35 -15.00 3.33
CA PHE A 109 -0.45 -16.39 2.89
C PHE A 109 0.88 -17.09 3.11
N GLU A 110 0.84 -18.39 3.28
CA GLU A 110 2.01 -19.26 3.19
C GLU A 110 2.01 -19.96 1.83
N VAL A 111 3.13 -19.91 1.12
CA VAL A 111 3.26 -20.48 -0.22
C VAL A 111 3.39 -21.99 -0.16
N GLY A 112 2.52 -22.69 -0.88
CA GLY A 112 2.44 -24.16 -0.84
C GLY A 112 1.63 -24.65 0.37
N ASN A 113 1.83 -25.90 0.74
CA ASN A 113 1.10 -26.54 1.84
C ASN A 113 1.92 -26.58 3.14
N GLY A 114 2.57 -25.45 3.47
CA GLY A 114 3.26 -25.29 4.74
C GLY A 114 2.31 -24.96 5.89
N ASN A 115 2.82 -24.99 7.11
CA ASN A 115 2.10 -24.60 8.32
C ASN A 115 2.99 -23.86 9.33
N GLU A 116 4.16 -23.43 8.90
CA GLU A 116 5.15 -22.76 9.76
C GLU A 116 4.68 -21.40 10.25
N HIS A 117 3.87 -20.69 9.43
CA HIS A 117 3.37 -19.35 9.72
C HIS A 117 1.89 -19.32 10.13
N THR A 118 1.25 -20.49 10.26
CA THR A 118 -0.21 -20.59 10.52
C THR A 118 -0.65 -19.82 11.77
N GLU A 119 0.04 -20.00 12.90
CA GLU A 119 -0.32 -19.31 14.15
C GLU A 119 -0.08 -17.81 14.07
N GLN A 120 0.99 -17.38 13.40
CA GLN A 120 1.28 -15.96 13.19
C GLN A 120 0.23 -15.29 12.31
N ILE A 121 -0.15 -15.93 11.20
CA ILE A 121 -1.20 -15.44 10.29
C ILE A 121 -2.55 -15.41 11.00
N LYS A 122 -2.87 -16.42 11.80
CA LYS A 122 -4.08 -16.47 12.61
C LYS A 122 -4.13 -15.32 13.60
N ALA A 123 -3.06 -15.10 14.35
CA ALA A 123 -2.97 -14.01 15.32
C ALA A 123 -3.16 -12.62 14.66
N ALA A 124 -2.63 -12.40 13.45
CA ALA A 124 -2.85 -11.16 12.72
C ALA A 124 -4.32 -10.97 12.29
N LYS A 125 -5.00 -12.04 11.90
CA LYS A 125 -6.43 -12.00 11.57
C LYS A 125 -7.28 -11.71 12.80
N GLU A 126 -7.01 -12.37 13.91
CA GLU A 126 -7.70 -12.15 15.18
C GLU A 126 -7.45 -10.73 15.71
N ALA A 127 -6.25 -10.18 15.55
CA ALA A 127 -5.92 -8.80 15.87
C ALA A 127 -6.75 -7.80 15.05
N ARG A 128 -6.90 -8.04 13.74
CA ARG A 128 -7.77 -7.24 12.87
C ARG A 128 -9.23 -7.32 13.33
N ASP A 129 -9.74 -8.51 13.58
CA ASP A 129 -11.14 -8.73 13.95
C ASP A 129 -11.46 -8.09 15.31
N ALA A 130 -10.57 -8.23 16.30
CA ALA A 130 -10.69 -7.55 17.60
C ALA A 130 -10.67 -6.03 17.46
N ALA A 131 -9.83 -5.47 16.57
CA ALA A 131 -9.84 -4.04 16.30
C ALA A 131 -11.16 -3.59 15.67
N ILE A 132 -11.69 -4.35 14.69
CA ILE A 132 -12.96 -4.04 14.01
C ILE A 132 -14.12 -4.04 15.01
N GLU A 133 -14.17 -4.98 15.95
CA GLU A 133 -15.19 -5.02 17.00
C GLU A 133 -15.20 -3.78 17.90
N MET A 134 -14.05 -3.08 18.00
CA MET A 134 -13.96 -1.83 18.74
C MET A 134 -14.33 -0.58 17.93
N MET A 135 -14.59 -0.72 16.62
CA MET A 135 -14.87 0.42 15.72
C MET A 135 -16.29 0.96 15.86
N HIS A 136 -16.66 1.35 17.08
CA HIS A 136 -17.92 2.05 17.35
C HIS A 136 -17.70 3.55 17.47
N PRO A 137 -18.61 4.40 16.95
CA PRO A 137 -18.54 5.85 17.13
C PRO A 137 -18.34 6.24 18.61
N GLY A 138 -17.38 7.12 18.86
CA GLY A 138 -17.02 7.53 20.22
C GLY A 138 -15.98 6.66 20.91
N THR A 139 -15.58 5.52 20.35
CA THR A 139 -14.50 4.70 20.93
C THR A 139 -13.14 5.42 20.78
N PRO A 140 -12.41 5.66 21.87
CA PRO A 140 -11.07 6.22 21.82
C PRO A 140 -10.08 5.31 21.06
N TRP A 141 -9.22 5.90 20.24
CA TRP A 141 -8.27 5.16 19.43
C TRP A 141 -7.36 4.23 20.22
N TYR A 142 -6.91 4.62 21.41
CA TYR A 142 -6.05 3.77 22.24
C TYR A 142 -6.73 2.44 22.62
N LYS A 143 -8.06 2.40 22.75
CA LYS A 143 -8.80 1.16 23.02
C LYS A 143 -8.81 0.24 21.80
N VAL A 144 -8.93 0.80 20.59
CA VAL A 144 -8.82 0.04 19.35
C VAL A 144 -7.42 -0.59 19.27
N GLY A 145 -6.36 0.18 19.53
CA GLY A 145 -4.99 -0.32 19.54
C GLY A 145 -4.71 -1.38 20.60
N GLN A 146 -5.30 -1.26 21.79
CA GLN A 146 -5.20 -2.30 22.83
C GLN A 146 -5.86 -3.60 22.39
N ALA A 147 -7.07 -3.52 21.82
CA ALA A 147 -7.77 -4.69 21.30
C ALA A 147 -7.00 -5.36 20.13
N ALA A 148 -6.46 -4.55 19.21
CA ALA A 148 -5.65 -5.05 18.10
C ALA A 148 -4.37 -5.76 18.55
N ALA A 149 -3.75 -5.30 19.64
CA ALA A 149 -2.49 -5.86 20.12
C ALA A 149 -2.65 -7.24 20.77
N GLN A 150 -3.75 -7.44 21.49
CA GLN A 150 -3.90 -8.56 22.43
C GLN A 150 -3.77 -9.94 21.77
N PRO A 151 -4.43 -10.26 20.63
CA PRO A 151 -4.31 -11.60 20.03
C PRO A 151 -2.88 -11.94 19.60
N SER A 152 -2.12 -10.94 19.10
CA SER A 152 -0.72 -11.17 18.72
C SER A 152 0.14 -11.45 19.96
N LEU A 153 -0.06 -10.71 21.05
CA LEU A 153 0.68 -10.89 22.30
C LEU A 153 0.36 -12.25 22.96
N ASP A 154 -0.90 -12.66 22.98
CA ASP A 154 -1.35 -13.95 23.51
C ASP A 154 -0.76 -15.13 22.75
N ALA A 155 -0.56 -14.96 21.44
CA ALA A 155 0.10 -15.95 20.58
C ALA A 155 1.65 -15.87 20.61
N GLY A 156 2.24 -14.98 21.43
CA GLY A 156 3.68 -14.84 21.59
C GLY A 156 4.38 -13.98 20.53
N PHE A 157 3.62 -13.26 19.69
CA PHE A 157 4.16 -12.34 18.68
C PHE A 157 4.12 -10.89 19.16
N GLN A 158 5.03 -10.07 18.60
CA GLN A 158 5.05 -8.64 18.89
C GLN A 158 4.24 -7.86 17.85
N PRO A 159 3.26 -7.02 18.25
CA PRO A 159 2.66 -6.05 17.33
C PRO A 159 3.70 -5.08 16.80
N ILE A 160 3.67 -4.76 15.51
CA ILE A 160 4.53 -3.74 14.91
C ILE A 160 3.99 -2.36 15.27
N ARG A 161 4.86 -1.48 15.81
CA ARG A 161 4.48 -0.21 16.43
C ARG A 161 4.70 1.02 15.56
N ASN A 162 5.42 0.88 14.47
CA ASN A 162 5.70 1.97 13.52
C ASN A 162 5.01 1.78 12.16
N LEU A 163 4.01 0.92 12.13
CA LEU A 163 2.96 0.87 11.12
C LEU A 163 1.61 1.05 11.82
N CYS A 164 0.66 1.63 11.14
CA CYS A 164 -0.69 1.86 11.67
C CYS A 164 -1.70 1.92 10.51
N GLY A 165 -2.94 1.58 10.80
CA GLY A 165 -4.05 1.86 9.92
C GLY A 165 -4.33 3.37 9.80
N HIS A 166 -5.26 3.74 8.95
CA HIS A 166 -5.52 5.14 8.63
C HIS A 166 -6.96 5.39 8.14
N GLN A 167 -7.38 6.65 8.23
CA GLN A 167 -8.62 7.09 7.63
C GLN A 167 -8.49 7.18 6.11
N LEU A 168 -9.57 6.82 5.43
CA LEU A 168 -9.74 6.91 3.98
C LEU A 168 -10.79 7.97 3.64
N LYS A 169 -10.52 8.79 2.60
CA LYS A 169 -11.51 9.67 1.96
C LYS A 169 -11.45 9.51 0.44
N PRO A 170 -12.45 9.95 -0.29
CA PRO A 170 -12.40 9.89 -1.76
C PRO A 170 -11.13 10.56 -2.30
N TRP A 171 -10.32 9.81 -3.05
CA TRP A 171 -9.03 10.23 -3.61
C TRP A 171 -7.94 10.52 -2.57
N GLU A 172 -8.14 10.18 -1.30
CA GLU A 172 -7.19 10.43 -0.23
C GLU A 172 -6.94 9.16 0.57
N LEU A 173 -5.82 8.50 0.29
CA LEU A 173 -5.44 7.23 0.90
C LEU A 173 -5.15 7.38 2.40
N HIS A 174 -4.45 8.43 2.82
CA HIS A 174 -4.17 8.74 4.22
C HIS A 174 -4.81 10.06 4.60
N ALA A 175 -6.02 10.01 5.15
CA ALA A 175 -6.86 11.18 5.37
C ALA A 175 -6.71 11.83 6.76
N GLY A 176 -5.49 11.72 7.33
CA GLY A 176 -5.08 12.51 8.50
C GLY A 176 -5.32 11.84 9.87
N VAL A 177 -6.17 10.81 9.97
CA VAL A 177 -6.35 10.04 11.21
C VAL A 177 -5.56 8.75 11.11
N SER A 178 -4.73 8.46 12.11
CA SER A 178 -4.02 7.18 12.25
C SER A 178 -4.78 6.25 13.19
N VAL A 179 -4.84 4.97 12.85
CA VAL A 179 -5.49 3.91 13.62
C VAL A 179 -4.42 3.02 14.23
N PRO A 180 -4.25 2.97 15.56
CA PRO A 180 -3.21 2.18 16.18
C PRO A 180 -3.48 0.68 16.03
N SER A 181 -2.40 -0.09 15.81
CA SER A 181 -2.42 -1.55 15.76
C SER A 181 -1.62 -2.18 16.91
N TYR A 182 -1.27 -1.39 17.92
CA TYR A 182 -0.52 -1.81 19.11
C TYR A 182 -1.06 -1.12 20.36
N ALA A 183 -0.80 -1.71 21.51
CA ALA A 183 -1.21 -1.15 22.80
C ALA A 183 -0.48 0.18 23.06
N CYS A 184 -1.25 1.24 23.14
CA CYS A 184 -0.79 2.58 23.51
C CYS A 184 -1.66 3.15 24.62
N GLY A 185 -1.14 4.13 25.36
CA GLY A 185 -1.90 4.81 26.42
C GLY A 185 -2.82 5.91 25.90
N PRO A 186 -3.74 6.41 26.76
CA PRO A 186 -4.67 7.47 26.39
C PRO A 186 -3.96 8.80 26.06
N ASP A 187 -2.75 9.00 26.58
CA ASP A 187 -1.95 10.22 26.37
C ASP A 187 -1.08 10.17 25.11
N ASN A 188 -1.19 9.10 24.30
CA ASN A 188 -0.41 8.98 23.07
C ASN A 188 -0.80 10.06 22.05
N GLN A 189 0.16 10.94 21.76
CA GLN A 189 -0.07 12.10 20.88
C GLN A 189 -0.29 11.74 19.43
N GLY A 190 0.12 10.55 18.99
CA GLY A 190 -0.06 10.04 17.62
C GLY A 190 -1.49 9.54 17.34
N PHE A 191 -2.28 9.24 18.39
CA PHE A 191 -3.60 8.61 18.27
C PHE A 191 -4.64 9.33 19.11
N LYS A 192 -4.82 10.61 18.81
CA LYS A 192 -5.83 11.43 19.50
C LYS A 192 -7.21 11.29 18.88
N GLY A 193 -8.24 11.44 19.72
CA GLY A 193 -9.64 11.46 19.29
C GLY A 193 -10.31 10.10 19.41
N VAL A 194 -11.38 9.96 18.70
CA VAL A 194 -12.28 8.82 18.75
C VAL A 194 -12.70 8.39 17.35
N VAL A 195 -13.23 7.18 17.23
CA VAL A 195 -13.90 6.71 16.00
C VAL A 195 -15.05 7.62 15.67
N GLU A 196 -15.07 8.17 14.47
CA GLU A 196 -16.14 9.07 13.99
C GLU A 196 -17.24 8.30 13.29
N GLU A 197 -18.50 8.69 13.51
CA GLU A 197 -19.63 8.14 12.77
C GLU A 197 -19.52 8.44 11.27
N GLY A 198 -19.70 7.40 10.45
CA GLY A 198 -19.58 7.52 8.99
C GLY A 198 -18.14 7.64 8.48
N GLY A 199 -17.14 7.56 9.37
CA GLY A 199 -15.74 7.46 8.97
C GLY A 199 -15.42 6.13 8.28
N ILE A 200 -14.48 6.16 7.33
CA ILE A 200 -13.96 4.96 6.64
C ILE A 200 -12.49 4.81 7.02
N TYR A 201 -12.10 3.62 7.43
CA TYR A 201 -10.77 3.36 7.96
C TYR A 201 -10.19 2.05 7.43
N ALA A 202 -8.89 2.03 7.17
CA ALA A 202 -8.10 0.82 7.00
C ALA A 202 -7.64 0.34 8.38
N ILE A 203 -7.82 -0.96 8.65
CA ILE A 203 -7.40 -1.62 9.89
C ILE A 203 -6.32 -2.63 9.53
N GLU A 204 -5.07 -2.35 9.92
CA GLU A 204 -3.89 -3.06 9.42
C GLU A 204 -2.93 -3.46 10.54
N PRO A 205 -3.30 -4.42 11.40
CA PRO A 205 -2.38 -4.94 12.38
C PRO A 205 -1.30 -5.80 11.70
N PHE A 206 -0.06 -5.52 12.05
CA PHE A 206 1.09 -6.33 11.71
C PHE A 206 1.68 -6.94 12.98
N ASN A 207 2.13 -8.17 12.91
CA ASN A 207 2.89 -8.81 13.97
C ASN A 207 4.21 -9.39 13.47
N THR A 208 5.14 -9.61 14.39
CA THR A 208 6.48 -10.13 14.09
C THR A 208 6.96 -11.06 15.21
N THR A 209 7.84 -11.98 14.86
CA THR A 209 8.63 -12.78 15.83
C THR A 209 9.77 -11.96 16.43
N GLY A 210 10.12 -10.81 15.84
CA GLY A 210 11.18 -9.93 16.31
C GLY A 210 10.80 -9.20 17.59
N SER A 211 11.65 -9.24 18.61
CA SER A 211 11.38 -8.71 19.95
C SER A 211 11.17 -7.20 20.01
N SER A 212 11.67 -6.44 19.04
CA SER A 212 11.53 -4.98 19.02
C SER A 212 10.12 -4.49 18.64
N GLY A 213 9.33 -5.27 17.89
CA GLY A 213 8.07 -4.84 17.31
C GLY A 213 8.22 -3.62 16.39
N MET A 214 9.34 -3.49 15.69
CA MET A 214 9.65 -2.35 14.83
C MET A 214 10.15 -2.82 13.47
N ILE A 215 9.68 -2.18 12.41
CA ILE A 215 10.31 -2.29 11.10
C ILE A 215 11.36 -1.19 10.91
N LYS A 216 12.31 -1.45 10.02
CA LYS A 216 13.31 -0.49 9.55
C LYS A 216 13.30 -0.45 8.02
N ASN A 217 13.65 0.69 7.47
CA ASN A 217 13.81 0.81 6.03
C ASN A 217 15.01 -0.02 5.55
N LEU A 218 14.82 -0.69 4.42
CA LEU A 218 15.91 -1.29 3.67
C LEU A 218 16.49 -0.29 2.69
N GLY A 219 17.82 -0.34 2.52
CA GLY A 219 18.53 0.46 1.54
C GLY A 219 18.36 1.97 1.69
N ASN A 220 18.52 2.66 0.57
CA ASN A 220 18.38 4.10 0.49
C ASN A 220 16.88 4.49 0.43
N PRO A 221 16.36 5.32 1.35
CA PRO A 221 14.96 5.77 1.32
C PRO A 221 14.58 6.51 0.02
N ASN A 222 15.56 6.95 -0.77
CA ASN A 222 15.33 7.55 -2.09
C ASN A 222 15.24 6.53 -3.24
N SER A 223 15.34 5.25 -2.97
CA SER A 223 15.21 4.18 -3.96
C SER A 223 13.78 3.65 -4.13
N SER A 224 12.81 4.24 -3.47
CA SER A 224 11.41 3.86 -3.65
C SER A 224 10.95 4.05 -5.11
N ASN A 225 10.21 3.08 -5.61
CA ASN A 225 9.55 3.10 -6.92
C ASN A 225 8.04 3.37 -6.83
N ILE A 226 7.58 3.80 -5.64
CA ILE A 226 6.21 4.28 -5.40
C ILE A 226 6.25 5.79 -5.20
N TYR A 227 5.45 6.49 -5.96
CA TYR A 227 5.42 7.96 -6.00
C TYR A 227 4.01 8.48 -5.79
N ARG A 228 3.91 9.70 -5.31
CA ARG A 228 2.67 10.48 -5.36
C ARG A 228 2.98 11.93 -5.71
N ILE A 229 2.02 12.61 -6.32
CA ILE A 229 2.15 14.03 -6.59
C ILE A 229 1.96 14.79 -5.28
N THR A 230 3.01 15.49 -4.83
CA THR A 230 2.93 16.39 -3.68
C THR A 230 2.43 17.76 -4.11
N GLY A 231 1.33 18.17 -3.48
CA GLY A 231 0.81 19.52 -3.65
C GLY A 231 0.44 19.83 -5.10
N MET A 232 -0.69 19.35 -5.58
CA MET A 232 -1.26 19.77 -6.88
C MET A 232 -1.15 21.30 -7.06
N THR A 233 -1.29 22.06 -5.99
CA THR A 233 -1.13 23.50 -5.97
C THR A 233 0.32 23.93 -6.27
N THR A 234 1.32 23.20 -5.75
CA THR A 234 2.74 23.51 -5.99
C THR A 234 3.15 23.19 -7.42
N SER A 235 2.72 22.05 -7.94
CA SER A 235 2.95 21.66 -9.34
C SER A 235 2.26 22.63 -10.32
N ARG A 236 1.02 23.05 -10.05
CA ARG A 236 0.32 24.09 -10.82
C ARG A 236 1.03 25.45 -10.75
N LYS A 237 1.49 25.86 -9.56
CA LYS A 237 2.27 27.10 -9.38
C LYS A 237 3.62 27.03 -10.11
N ALA A 238 4.33 25.91 -10.05
CA ALA A 238 5.59 25.71 -10.75
C ALA A 238 5.41 25.76 -12.27
N ARG A 239 4.32 25.21 -12.79
CA ARG A 239 3.93 25.28 -14.22
C ARG A 239 3.62 26.73 -14.63
N ALA A 240 2.79 27.43 -13.84
CA ALA A 240 2.40 28.81 -14.11
C ALA A 240 3.61 29.77 -14.13
N LYS A 241 4.66 29.47 -13.36
CA LYS A 241 5.90 30.24 -13.31
C LYS A 241 6.94 29.83 -14.37
N GLY A 242 6.60 28.92 -15.30
CA GLY A 242 7.53 28.45 -16.33
C GLY A 242 8.73 27.66 -15.80
N GLN A 243 8.69 27.18 -14.56
CA GLN A 243 9.80 26.46 -13.92
C GLN A 243 9.96 25.02 -14.43
N LEU A 244 8.96 24.50 -15.14
CA LEU A 244 8.99 23.20 -15.76
C LEU A 244 9.17 23.32 -17.25
N LYS A 245 10.10 22.55 -17.81
CA LYS A 245 10.19 22.36 -19.27
C LYS A 245 8.87 21.80 -19.82
N PRO A 246 8.50 22.09 -21.07
CA PRO A 246 7.21 21.68 -21.65
C PRO A 246 6.85 20.20 -21.44
N LEU A 247 7.84 19.31 -21.59
CA LEU A 247 7.66 17.87 -21.36
C LEU A 247 7.30 17.55 -19.88
N GLY A 248 8.03 18.13 -18.94
CA GLY A 248 7.74 17.93 -17.52
C GLY A 248 6.35 18.46 -17.12
N ALA A 249 5.92 19.57 -17.71
CA ALA A 249 4.59 20.13 -17.50
C ALA A 249 3.49 19.21 -18.08
N GLN A 250 3.73 18.62 -19.22
CA GLN A 250 2.80 17.66 -19.84
C GLN A 250 2.70 16.37 -19.01
N MET A 251 3.83 15.81 -18.60
CA MET A 251 3.86 14.62 -17.76
C MET A 251 3.14 14.85 -16.43
N ALA A 252 3.37 16.00 -15.78
CA ALA A 252 2.67 16.34 -14.55
C ALA A 252 1.15 16.38 -14.73
N ARG A 253 0.65 16.94 -15.84
CA ARG A 253 -0.79 16.91 -16.16
C ARG A 253 -1.31 15.49 -16.34
N ASN A 254 -0.61 14.68 -17.13
CA ASN A 254 -1.02 13.30 -17.40
C ASN A 254 -1.07 12.47 -16.11
N LEU A 255 -0.10 12.66 -15.19
CA LEU A 255 -0.08 12.00 -13.89
C LEU A 255 -1.22 12.48 -12.99
N GLU A 256 -1.47 13.81 -12.93
CA GLU A 256 -2.59 14.37 -12.18
C GLU A 256 -3.94 13.88 -12.70
N GLU A 257 -4.13 13.80 -14.01
CA GLU A 257 -5.37 13.31 -14.62
C GLU A 257 -5.59 11.81 -14.35
N ARG A 258 -4.50 11.02 -14.34
CA ARG A 258 -4.57 9.58 -14.21
C ARG A 258 -4.70 9.10 -12.77
N TYR A 259 -3.92 9.70 -11.87
CA TYR A 259 -3.78 9.22 -10.48
C TYR A 259 -4.33 10.20 -9.43
N SER A 260 -4.63 11.43 -9.81
CA SER A 260 -5.07 12.48 -8.86
C SER A 260 -4.06 12.64 -7.73
N THR A 261 -4.47 12.39 -6.49
CA THR A 261 -3.64 12.42 -5.28
C THR A 261 -3.18 11.03 -4.82
N LEU A 262 -3.57 9.99 -5.55
CA LEU A 262 -3.24 8.60 -5.20
C LEU A 262 -1.80 8.26 -5.54
N PRO A 263 -1.18 7.34 -4.79
CA PRO A 263 0.13 6.78 -5.12
C PRO A 263 0.11 6.01 -6.45
N PHE A 264 1.24 6.01 -7.15
CA PHE A 264 1.42 5.24 -8.38
C PHE A 264 2.83 4.66 -8.47
N ALA A 265 2.96 3.55 -9.19
CA ALA A 265 4.25 2.91 -9.42
C ALA A 265 5.03 3.59 -10.54
N GLU A 266 6.35 3.58 -10.44
CA GLU A 266 7.25 3.99 -11.53
C GLU A 266 6.91 3.26 -12.82
N ARG A 267 6.71 1.93 -12.79
CA ARG A 267 6.36 1.11 -13.95
C ARG A 267 5.07 1.54 -14.66
N TRP A 268 4.12 2.15 -13.97
CA TRP A 268 2.88 2.65 -14.59
C TRP A 268 3.09 3.94 -15.37
N ALA A 269 4.14 4.69 -15.03
CA ALA A 269 4.47 5.95 -15.67
C ALA A 269 5.46 5.81 -16.82
N TYR A 270 6.21 4.70 -16.88
CA TYR A 270 7.19 4.45 -17.95
C TYR A 270 6.65 4.59 -19.38
N PRO A 271 5.47 4.07 -19.71
CA PRO A 271 4.91 4.22 -21.06
C PRO A 271 4.74 5.67 -21.51
N MET A 272 4.68 6.61 -20.55
CA MET A 272 4.63 8.04 -20.86
C MET A 272 5.96 8.59 -21.42
N LEU A 273 7.07 7.86 -21.22
CA LEU A 273 8.39 8.24 -21.71
C LEU A 273 8.71 7.65 -23.09
N GLU A 274 8.01 6.62 -23.53
CA GLU A 274 8.27 5.95 -24.80
C GLU A 274 8.10 6.91 -25.98
N LYS A 275 6.99 7.63 -26.01
CA LYS A 275 6.70 8.58 -27.09
C LYS A 275 7.65 9.78 -27.17
N PRO A 276 8.01 10.45 -26.04
CA PRO A 276 9.00 11.52 -26.03
C PRO A 276 10.44 11.06 -26.27
N PHE A 277 10.76 9.80 -26.00
CA PHE A 277 12.10 9.24 -26.11
C PHE A 277 12.08 7.85 -26.78
N PRO A 278 11.68 7.77 -28.06
CA PRO A 278 11.46 6.47 -28.73
C PRO A 278 12.75 5.65 -28.84
N ASP A 279 13.89 6.31 -29.06
CA ASP A 279 15.20 5.66 -29.26
C ASP A 279 16.01 5.50 -27.98
N ALA A 280 15.45 5.90 -26.82
CA ALA A 280 16.16 5.75 -25.55
C ALA A 280 16.06 4.30 -25.05
N ASP A 281 17.20 3.75 -24.64
CA ASP A 281 17.24 2.51 -23.88
C ASP A 281 16.57 2.69 -22.50
N GLU A 282 16.35 1.59 -21.80
CA GLU A 282 15.64 1.58 -20.53
C GLU A 282 16.41 2.37 -19.43
N ALA A 283 17.73 2.23 -19.36
CA ALA A 283 18.55 2.98 -18.40
C ALA A 283 18.48 4.48 -18.64
N SER A 284 18.48 4.90 -19.90
CA SER A 284 18.30 6.30 -20.30
C SER A 284 16.91 6.84 -19.94
N ARG A 285 15.85 6.05 -20.14
CA ARG A 285 14.49 6.41 -19.73
C ARG A 285 14.37 6.54 -18.23
N GLN A 286 14.94 5.60 -17.47
CA GLN A 286 14.98 5.64 -16.02
C GLN A 286 15.72 6.88 -15.49
N SER A 287 16.88 7.21 -16.07
CA SER A 287 17.62 8.42 -15.72
C SER A 287 16.80 9.69 -15.97
N LYS A 288 16.10 9.77 -17.11
CA LYS A 288 15.21 10.90 -17.43
C LYS A 288 14.01 10.97 -16.48
N TRP A 289 13.41 9.81 -16.13
CA TRP A 289 12.34 9.72 -15.14
C TRP A 289 12.79 10.25 -13.79
N ARG A 290 13.89 9.75 -13.25
CA ARG A 290 14.44 10.20 -11.96
C ARG A 290 14.75 11.70 -11.93
N ALA A 291 15.24 12.26 -13.03
CA ALA A 291 15.47 13.70 -13.15
C ALA A 291 14.16 14.51 -13.12
N LEU A 292 13.06 13.97 -13.66
CA LEU A 292 11.74 14.59 -13.62
C LEU A 292 11.10 14.46 -12.24
N VAL A 293 11.18 13.30 -11.64
CA VAL A 293 10.62 12.94 -10.34
C VAL A 293 11.12 13.86 -9.22
N LYS A 294 12.41 14.12 -9.15
CA LYS A 294 13.00 15.03 -8.16
C LYS A 294 12.39 16.44 -8.14
N LYS A 295 11.73 16.83 -9.21
CA LYS A 295 11.12 18.17 -9.35
C LYS A 295 9.62 18.21 -9.15
N LEU A 296 8.94 17.07 -9.27
CA LEU A 296 7.48 17.02 -9.40
C LEU A 296 6.77 16.20 -8.34
N ILE A 297 7.44 15.24 -7.75
CA ILE A 297 6.84 14.15 -7.02
C ILE A 297 7.55 13.96 -5.68
N SER A 298 6.84 13.64 -4.61
CA SER A 298 7.48 13.10 -3.42
C SER A 298 7.64 11.60 -3.54
N ILE A 299 8.82 11.14 -3.18
CA ILE A 299 9.14 9.74 -3.00
C ILE A 299 8.53 9.32 -1.65
N ARG A 300 7.84 8.23 -1.62
CA ARG A 300 7.37 7.62 -0.37
C ARG A 300 8.32 6.59 0.12
#